data_8a5b0fad3f6bcaf9775da79558094f67
#
_entry.id   8a5b0fad3f6bcaf9775da79558094f67
#
_cell.length_a   1.000
_cell.length_b   1.000
_cell.length_c   1.000
_cell.angle_alpha   90.00
_cell.angle_beta   90.00
_cell.angle_gamma   90.00
#
_symmetry.space_group_name_H-M   'P 1'
#
loop_
_entity.id
_entity.type
_entity.pdbx_description
1 polymer ?
#
loop_
_entity_poly.entity_id
_entity_poly.type
_entity_poly.pdbx_seq_one_letter_code
_entity_poly.pdbx_strand_id
1 'polypeptide(L)'
;MLMRKKHIILGLLLFPLLGQGIDHSEKIVIKKTLLGLNLSGAIDYRTNKNGLFYRHYDFGLTFPLAKTWSAAIQYRNTYVQKDGEWVLEKRPHAQIQKTINTDLIKWTIKSRQEYRIRDGRDDALRNRIKIKGKSNKTFYKLKPYFGNEFYYDMEKNSYNKNRFTFGFDFPKGKLGTPSIYYKYDTSLSDEKWSPSFTGLVFQITL
;
A
#
# COMPACT_ATOMS: atom_id res chain seq x y z
N MET A 1 -15.42 -13.08 29.63
CA MET A 1 -15.36 -12.04 28.57
C MET A 1 -14.09 -12.08 27.71
N LEU A 2 -13.39 -13.22 27.68
CA LEU A 2 -12.09 -13.40 26.93
C LEU A 2 -12.22 -14.12 25.57
N MET A 3 -13.37 -14.72 25.26
CA MET A 3 -13.51 -15.59 24.07
C MET A 3 -13.68 -14.85 22.72
N ARG A 4 -14.08 -13.56 22.70
CA ARG A 4 -14.33 -12.83 21.42
C ARG A 4 -13.08 -12.32 20.69
N LYS A 5 -11.90 -12.28 21.34
CA LYS A 5 -10.66 -11.79 20.71
C LYS A 5 -9.98 -12.82 19.81
N LYS A 6 -10.19 -14.13 20.05
CA LYS A 6 -9.55 -15.21 19.29
C LYS A 6 -10.09 -15.43 17.89
N HIS A 7 -11.37 -15.10 17.65
CA HIS A 7 -12.02 -15.37 16.35
C HIS A 7 -11.62 -14.41 15.22
N ILE A 8 -11.22 -13.17 15.54
CA ILE A 8 -10.79 -12.19 14.51
C ILE A 8 -9.40 -12.51 14.00
N ILE A 9 -8.50 -12.97 14.87
CA ILE A 9 -7.15 -13.42 14.48
C ILE A 9 -7.24 -14.72 13.66
N LEU A 10 -8.14 -15.61 14.03
CA LEU A 10 -8.37 -16.87 13.29
C LEU A 10 -8.96 -16.62 11.90
N GLY A 11 -9.85 -15.63 11.73
CA GLY A 11 -10.39 -15.22 10.44
C GLY A 11 -9.31 -14.67 9.49
N LEU A 12 -8.35 -13.90 10.00
CA LEU A 12 -7.21 -13.39 9.22
C LEU A 12 -6.23 -14.52 8.81
N LEU A 13 -6.11 -15.57 9.62
CA LEU A 13 -5.26 -16.72 9.34
C LEU A 13 -5.90 -17.77 8.41
N LEU A 14 -7.24 -17.81 8.31
CA LEU A 14 -7.95 -18.76 7.44
C LEU A 14 -8.15 -18.24 6.00
N PHE A 15 -7.99 -16.94 5.75
CA PHE A 15 -8.13 -16.34 4.43
C PHE A 15 -7.13 -16.86 3.38
N PRO A 16 -5.87 -17.20 3.70
CA PRO A 16 -4.94 -17.83 2.76
C PRO A 16 -5.46 -19.14 2.16
N LEU A 17 -6.31 -19.87 2.90
CA LEU A 17 -6.82 -21.18 2.48
C LEU A 17 -7.95 -21.09 1.43
N LEU A 18 -8.61 -19.94 1.30
CA LEU A 18 -9.73 -19.76 0.34
C LEU A 18 -9.27 -19.23 -1.02
N GLY A 19 -8.01 -18.83 -1.15
CA GLY A 19 -7.45 -18.16 -2.32
C GLY A 19 -6.47 -18.99 -3.15
N GLN A 20 -6.60 -20.31 -3.21
CA GLN A 20 -5.76 -21.12 -4.08
C GLN A 20 -5.94 -20.69 -5.54
N GLY A 21 -4.94 -19.94 -6.07
CA GLY A 21 -4.91 -19.45 -7.44
C GLY A 21 -5.00 -17.94 -7.62
N ILE A 22 -5.29 -17.15 -6.58
CA ILE A 22 -5.30 -15.68 -6.63
C ILE A 22 -4.20 -15.13 -5.72
N ASP A 23 -3.41 -14.19 -6.21
CA ASP A 23 -2.45 -13.47 -5.37
C ASP A 23 -3.19 -12.73 -4.27
N HIS A 24 -2.67 -12.74 -3.05
CA HIS A 24 -3.26 -11.97 -1.97
C HIS A 24 -2.19 -11.29 -1.10
N SER A 25 -2.61 -10.33 -0.30
CA SER A 25 -1.73 -9.54 0.54
C SER A 25 -2.42 -9.24 1.87
N GLU A 26 -1.73 -9.49 2.97
CA GLU A 26 -2.09 -9.08 4.32
C GLU A 26 -1.27 -7.88 4.73
N LYS A 27 -1.96 -6.81 5.15
CA LYS A 27 -1.31 -5.55 5.50
C LYS A 27 -1.80 -5.01 6.83
N ILE A 28 -0.87 -4.68 7.69
CA ILE A 28 -1.11 -3.95 8.94
C ILE A 28 -0.52 -2.56 8.80
N VAL A 29 -1.30 -1.54 9.15
CA VAL A 29 -0.86 -0.14 9.19
C VAL A 29 -1.11 0.41 10.57
N ILE A 30 -0.09 0.95 11.20
CA ILE A 30 -0.17 1.61 12.51
C ILE A 30 0.00 3.09 12.28
N LYS A 31 -0.86 3.91 12.90
CA LYS A 31 -0.78 5.37 12.85
C LYS A 31 -0.94 5.94 14.24
N LYS A 32 -0.05 6.84 14.63
CA LYS A 32 -0.13 7.55 15.89
C LYS A 32 0.27 9.01 15.70
N THR A 33 -0.53 9.90 16.24
CA THR A 33 -0.15 11.33 16.30
C THR A 33 0.56 11.59 17.63
N LEU A 34 1.74 12.18 17.55
CA LEU A 34 2.55 12.57 18.69
C LEU A 34 3.17 13.93 18.41
N LEU A 35 2.99 14.90 19.32
CA LEU A 35 3.54 16.26 19.19
C LEU A 35 3.23 16.94 17.84
N GLY A 36 2.01 16.78 17.32
CA GLY A 36 1.61 17.32 16.03
C GLY A 36 2.14 16.58 14.79
N LEU A 37 3.00 15.59 14.96
CA LEU A 37 3.52 14.74 13.90
C LEU A 37 2.73 13.43 13.79
N ASN A 38 2.51 12.94 12.58
CA ASN A 38 1.89 11.65 12.37
C ASN A 38 2.95 10.58 12.09
N LEU A 39 3.18 9.73 13.06
CA LEU A 39 3.99 8.52 12.94
C LEU A 39 3.20 7.46 12.18
N SER A 40 3.85 6.73 11.29
CA SER A 40 3.25 5.59 10.61
C SER A 40 4.23 4.43 10.52
N GLY A 41 3.70 3.22 10.69
CA GLY A 41 4.38 1.97 10.40
C GLY A 41 3.48 1.09 9.55
N ALA A 42 4.05 0.25 8.69
CA ALA A 42 3.28 -0.74 7.94
C ALA A 42 4.08 -2.02 7.69
N ILE A 43 3.37 -3.13 7.71
CA ILE A 43 3.87 -4.44 7.31
C ILE A 43 2.94 -4.95 6.23
N ASP A 44 3.50 -5.51 5.15
CA ASP A 44 2.75 -6.08 4.01
C ASP A 44 3.41 -7.40 3.62
N TYR A 45 2.64 -8.49 3.66
CA TYR A 45 3.03 -9.81 3.19
C TYR A 45 2.20 -10.16 1.97
N ARG A 46 2.83 -10.75 0.93
CA ARG A 46 2.12 -11.19 -0.27
C ARG A 46 2.45 -12.62 -0.58
N THR A 47 1.40 -13.37 -0.85
CA THR A 47 1.46 -14.78 -1.20
C THR A 47 0.79 -15.05 -2.53
N ASN A 48 1.25 -16.06 -3.21
CA ASN A 48 0.66 -16.62 -4.41
C ASN A 48 0.57 -18.15 -4.26
N LYS A 49 0.26 -18.87 -5.34
CA LYS A 49 0.19 -20.33 -5.34
C LYS A 49 1.47 -21.05 -4.87
N ASN A 50 2.62 -20.39 -4.96
CA ASN A 50 3.92 -20.92 -4.57
C ASN A 50 4.34 -20.48 -3.14
N GLY A 51 3.46 -19.79 -2.41
CA GLY A 51 3.73 -19.30 -1.05
C GLY A 51 4.10 -17.82 -0.97
N LEU A 52 4.78 -17.46 0.10
CA LEU A 52 5.19 -16.08 0.38
C LEU A 52 6.33 -15.67 -0.57
N PHE A 53 6.09 -14.64 -1.40
CA PHE A 53 7.08 -14.16 -2.37
C PHE A 53 7.52 -12.71 -2.17
N TYR A 54 6.82 -11.96 -1.30
CA TYR A 54 7.10 -10.54 -1.05
C TYR A 54 6.74 -10.15 0.38
N ARG A 55 7.59 -9.36 1.02
CA ARG A 55 7.26 -8.69 2.28
C ARG A 55 7.92 -7.32 2.34
N HIS A 56 7.28 -6.36 3.03
CA HIS A 56 7.95 -5.11 3.34
C HIS A 56 7.56 -4.58 4.71
N TYR A 57 8.50 -3.80 5.26
CA TYR A 57 8.35 -3.04 6.48
C TYR A 57 8.57 -1.58 6.16
N ASP A 58 7.65 -0.73 6.55
CA ASP A 58 7.63 0.71 6.23
C ASP A 58 7.43 1.49 7.52
N PHE A 59 8.18 2.55 7.73
CA PHE A 59 7.96 3.49 8.81
C PHE A 59 8.23 4.92 8.32
N GLY A 60 7.62 5.90 8.99
CA GLY A 60 7.83 7.28 8.60
C GLY A 60 7.08 8.30 9.43
N LEU A 61 7.43 9.53 9.16
CA LEU A 61 6.88 10.74 9.77
C LEU A 61 6.13 11.55 8.71
N THR A 62 4.95 12.04 9.06
CA THR A 62 4.17 12.95 8.22
C THR A 62 3.99 14.27 8.95
N PHE A 63 4.30 15.35 8.26
CA PHE A 63 4.26 16.73 8.73
C PHE A 63 3.09 17.45 8.05
N PRO A 64 2.19 18.10 8.79
CA PRO A 64 1.25 19.05 8.20
C PRO A 64 2.01 20.28 7.70
N LEU A 65 1.80 20.67 6.44
CA LEU A 65 2.37 21.88 5.86
C LEU A 65 1.36 23.02 5.81
N ALA A 66 0.10 22.69 5.51
CA ALA A 66 -1.02 23.60 5.46
C ALA A 66 -2.33 22.81 5.63
N LYS A 67 -3.48 23.49 5.65
CA LYS A 67 -4.81 22.86 5.85
C LYS A 67 -5.06 21.65 4.93
N THR A 68 -4.55 21.67 3.71
CA THR A 68 -4.78 20.63 2.70
C THR A 68 -3.50 19.92 2.25
N TRP A 69 -2.33 20.34 2.72
CA TRP A 69 -1.03 19.84 2.30
C TRP A 69 -0.29 19.17 3.45
N SER A 70 0.38 18.07 3.14
CA SER A 70 1.31 17.41 4.05
C SER A 70 2.53 16.90 3.32
N ALA A 71 3.67 16.83 4.01
CA ALA A 71 4.86 16.15 3.54
C ALA A 71 5.17 14.96 4.45
N ALA A 72 5.90 13.98 3.95
CA ALA A 72 6.40 12.89 4.78
C ALA A 72 7.77 12.43 4.32
N ILE A 73 8.53 11.94 5.29
CA ILE A 73 9.80 11.22 5.09
C ILE A 73 9.56 9.80 5.59
N GLN A 74 9.91 8.82 4.80
CA GLN A 74 9.65 7.42 5.11
C GLN A 74 10.81 6.55 4.66
N TYR A 75 10.93 5.39 5.29
CA TYR A 75 11.91 4.38 4.95
C TYR A 75 11.24 3.02 4.84
N ARG A 76 11.59 2.26 3.81
CA ARG A 76 11.03 0.93 3.55
C ARG A 76 12.12 -0.08 3.27
N ASN A 77 12.07 -1.20 3.94
CA ASN A 77 12.76 -2.42 3.56
C ASN A 77 11.80 -3.32 2.80
N THR A 78 12.16 -3.71 1.60
CA THR A 78 11.40 -4.61 0.75
C THR A 78 12.21 -5.86 0.50
N TYR A 79 11.61 -7.02 0.75
CA TYR A 79 12.20 -8.31 0.45
C TYR A 79 11.36 -8.99 -0.63
N VAL A 80 12.01 -9.43 -1.67
CA VAL A 80 11.39 -10.16 -2.80
C VAL A 80 12.10 -11.49 -2.94
N GLN A 81 11.34 -12.57 -3.04
CA GLN A 81 11.90 -13.89 -3.31
C GLN A 81 12.26 -13.99 -4.79
N LYS A 82 13.49 -14.38 -5.07
CA LYS A 82 14.03 -14.68 -6.41
C LYS A 82 14.86 -15.94 -6.34
N ASP A 83 14.58 -16.87 -7.19
CA ASP A 83 15.32 -18.13 -7.30
C ASP A 83 15.51 -18.84 -5.94
N GLY A 84 14.50 -18.77 -5.07
CA GLY A 84 14.52 -19.34 -3.71
C GLY A 84 15.13 -18.45 -2.63
N GLU A 85 15.80 -17.36 -2.98
CA GLU A 85 16.46 -16.46 -2.03
C GLU A 85 15.70 -15.13 -1.83
N TRP A 86 15.90 -14.52 -0.65
CA TRP A 86 15.33 -13.24 -0.31
C TRP A 86 16.27 -12.08 -0.67
N VAL A 87 15.92 -11.31 -1.68
CA VAL A 87 16.66 -10.12 -2.09
C VAL A 87 16.11 -8.89 -1.38
N LEU A 88 16.99 -8.15 -0.69
CA LEU A 88 16.65 -6.91 0.01
C LEU A 88 16.76 -5.71 -0.94
N GLU A 89 15.78 -4.83 -0.86
CA GLU A 89 15.84 -3.51 -1.45
C GLU A 89 15.45 -2.48 -0.38
N LYS A 90 16.33 -1.52 -0.10
CA LYS A 90 16.11 -0.40 0.82
C LYS A 90 15.56 0.79 0.05
N ARG A 91 14.55 1.47 0.59
CA ARG A 91 13.86 2.57 -0.11
C ARG A 91 13.61 3.75 0.84
N PRO A 92 14.60 4.61 1.10
CA PRO A 92 14.33 5.94 1.63
C PRO A 92 13.45 6.70 0.62
N HIS A 93 12.44 7.41 1.10
CA HIS A 93 11.57 8.16 0.24
C HIS A 93 10.94 9.37 0.94
N ALA A 94 10.71 10.41 0.16
CA ALA A 94 9.98 11.60 0.55
C ALA A 94 8.70 11.73 -0.27
N GLN A 95 7.68 12.33 0.28
CA GLN A 95 6.43 12.56 -0.43
C GLN A 95 5.77 13.87 -0.01
N ILE A 96 5.03 14.44 -0.96
CA ILE A 96 4.11 15.53 -0.73
C ILE A 96 2.70 15.07 -1.11
N GLN A 97 1.71 15.50 -0.35
CA GLN A 97 0.33 15.12 -0.54
C GLN A 97 -0.58 16.34 -0.43
N LYS A 98 -1.54 16.43 -1.36
CA LYS A 98 -2.67 17.35 -1.31
C LYS A 98 -3.96 16.59 -1.08
N THR A 99 -4.81 17.10 -0.19
CA THR A 99 -6.16 16.59 0.05
C THR A 99 -7.18 17.63 -0.41
N ILE A 100 -8.16 17.21 -1.22
CA ILE A 100 -9.26 18.04 -1.70
C ILE A 100 -10.55 17.36 -1.27
N ASN A 101 -11.37 18.06 -0.50
CA ASN A 101 -12.68 17.56 -0.07
C ASN A 101 -13.76 18.20 -0.95
N THR A 102 -14.57 17.38 -1.57
CA THR A 102 -15.84 17.76 -2.20
C THR A 102 -16.98 17.13 -1.41
N ASP A 103 -18.22 17.43 -1.71
CA ASP A 103 -19.38 16.88 -1.00
C ASP A 103 -19.46 15.35 -1.09
N LEU A 104 -19.08 14.78 -2.22
CA LEU A 104 -19.21 13.35 -2.49
C LEU A 104 -17.91 12.59 -2.26
N ILE A 105 -16.76 13.17 -2.58
CA ILE A 105 -15.48 12.46 -2.66
C ILE A 105 -14.38 13.26 -1.98
N LYS A 106 -13.61 12.59 -1.15
CA LYS A 106 -12.31 13.05 -0.65
C LYS A 106 -11.23 12.57 -1.60
N TRP A 107 -10.62 13.51 -2.31
CA TRP A 107 -9.48 13.25 -3.19
C TRP A 107 -8.17 13.36 -2.42
N THR A 108 -7.21 12.51 -2.77
CA THR A 108 -5.84 12.57 -2.27
C THR A 108 -4.92 12.42 -3.47
N ILE A 109 -4.11 13.44 -3.73
CA ILE A 109 -3.08 13.44 -4.77
C ILE A 109 -1.74 13.43 -4.05
N LYS A 110 -0.86 12.50 -4.41
CA LYS A 110 0.43 12.28 -3.78
C LYS A 110 1.52 12.14 -4.83
N SER A 111 2.60 12.88 -4.66
CA SER A 111 3.86 12.66 -5.36
C SER A 111 4.89 12.12 -4.37
N ARG A 112 5.61 11.08 -4.75
CA ARG A 112 6.63 10.41 -3.94
C ARG A 112 7.89 10.20 -4.77
N GLN A 113 9.02 10.59 -4.19
CA GLN A 113 10.35 10.29 -4.70
C GLN A 113 10.93 9.13 -3.89
N GLU A 114 11.33 8.06 -4.53
CA GLU A 114 11.93 6.87 -3.91
C GLU A 114 13.32 6.66 -4.46
N TYR A 115 14.34 6.65 -3.59
CA TYR A 115 15.65 6.13 -3.92
C TYR A 115 15.69 4.65 -3.57
N ARG A 116 16.05 3.80 -4.53
CA ARG A 116 15.99 2.35 -4.43
C ARG A 116 17.39 1.79 -4.40
N ILE A 117 17.88 1.45 -3.21
CA ILE A 117 19.17 0.80 -2.98
C ILE A 117 18.96 -0.70 -3.14
N ARG A 118 19.66 -1.31 -4.10
CA ARG A 118 19.39 -2.68 -4.57
C ARG A 118 20.66 -3.51 -4.54
N ASP A 119 20.64 -4.63 -3.82
CA ASP A 119 21.76 -5.55 -3.83
C ASP A 119 21.89 -6.22 -5.22
N GLY A 120 23.13 -6.28 -5.74
CA GLY A 120 23.46 -6.94 -7.00
C GLY A 120 23.01 -6.25 -8.28
N ARG A 121 22.62 -4.97 -8.22
CA ARG A 121 22.29 -4.13 -9.39
C ARG A 121 22.31 -2.65 -9.05
N ASP A 122 22.36 -1.80 -10.07
CA ASP A 122 22.43 -0.35 -9.89
C ASP A 122 21.24 0.19 -9.09
N ASP A 123 21.52 1.18 -8.27
CA ASP A 123 20.50 1.95 -7.56
C ASP A 123 19.60 2.69 -8.55
N ALA A 124 18.41 3.06 -8.14
CA ALA A 124 17.47 3.74 -9.04
C ALA A 124 16.65 4.80 -8.32
N LEU A 125 16.44 5.92 -8.97
CA LEU A 125 15.51 6.95 -8.55
C LEU A 125 14.17 6.79 -9.27
N ARG A 126 13.06 6.79 -8.51
CA ARG A 126 11.71 6.60 -9.04
C ARG A 126 10.75 7.64 -8.48
N ASN A 127 9.99 8.25 -9.37
CA ASN A 127 8.82 9.04 -9.00
C ASN A 127 7.55 8.19 -9.01
N ARG A 128 6.64 8.48 -8.09
CA ARG A 128 5.32 7.85 -8.03
C ARG A 128 4.26 8.91 -7.83
N ILE A 129 3.31 8.98 -8.74
CA ILE A 129 2.15 9.86 -8.63
C ILE A 129 0.93 8.99 -8.36
N LYS A 130 0.26 9.25 -7.23
CA LYS A 130 -0.96 8.55 -6.83
C LYS A 130 -2.12 9.50 -6.73
N ILE A 131 -3.25 9.13 -7.34
CA ILE A 131 -4.54 9.78 -7.18
C ILE A 131 -5.48 8.76 -6.53
N LYS A 132 -6.10 9.14 -5.41
CA LYS A 132 -7.08 8.32 -4.71
C LYS A 132 -8.35 9.13 -4.46
N GLY A 133 -9.50 8.58 -4.83
CA GLY A 133 -10.82 9.05 -4.47
C GLY A 133 -11.46 8.13 -3.44
N LYS A 134 -11.97 8.69 -2.34
CA LYS A 134 -12.70 7.97 -1.30
C LYS A 134 -14.05 8.64 -1.08
N SER A 135 -15.13 7.86 -1.10
CA SER A 135 -16.47 8.36 -0.84
C SER A 135 -16.59 8.98 0.54
N ASN A 136 -17.21 10.15 0.64
CA ASN A 136 -17.63 10.76 1.90
C ASN A 136 -18.89 10.10 2.44
N LYS A 137 -19.72 9.50 1.56
CA LYS A 137 -20.94 8.78 1.92
C LYS A 137 -20.61 7.30 2.15
N THR A 138 -21.38 6.68 3.02
CA THR A 138 -21.32 5.24 3.25
C THR A 138 -22.41 4.54 2.43
N PHE A 139 -22.09 3.37 1.92
CA PHE A 139 -23.02 2.46 1.28
C PHE A 139 -23.01 1.13 2.07
N TYR A 140 -24.13 0.75 2.68
CA TYR A 140 -24.20 -0.39 3.62
C TYR A 140 -23.09 -0.38 4.70
N LYS A 141 -22.85 0.79 5.31
CA LYS A 141 -21.78 1.04 6.28
C LYS A 141 -20.34 0.97 5.71
N LEU A 142 -20.18 0.66 4.44
CA LEU A 142 -18.89 0.63 3.76
C LEU A 142 -18.57 1.97 3.10
N LYS A 143 -17.30 2.33 3.05
CA LYS A 143 -16.81 3.51 2.31
C LYS A 143 -16.01 3.05 1.09
N PRO A 144 -16.58 3.11 -0.12
CA PRO A 144 -15.86 2.75 -1.32
C PRO A 144 -14.74 3.75 -1.61
N TYR A 145 -13.67 3.24 -2.20
CA TYR A 145 -12.59 4.05 -2.72
C TYR A 145 -11.94 3.41 -3.94
N PHE A 146 -11.33 4.24 -4.74
CA PHE A 146 -10.50 3.82 -5.87
C PHE A 146 -9.21 4.63 -5.90
N GLY A 147 -8.22 4.14 -6.60
CA GLY A 147 -6.96 4.85 -6.78
C GLY A 147 -6.19 4.34 -7.97
N ASN A 148 -5.43 5.24 -8.56
CA ASN A 148 -4.46 4.91 -9.57
C ASN A 148 -3.10 5.47 -9.17
N GLU A 149 -2.03 4.76 -9.48
CA GLU A 149 -0.66 5.13 -9.15
C GLU A 149 0.26 4.83 -10.32
N PHE A 150 0.90 5.88 -10.83
CA PHE A 150 1.87 5.83 -11.91
C PHE A 150 3.28 5.82 -11.34
N TYR A 151 4.14 5.03 -11.95
CA TYR A 151 5.55 4.89 -11.56
C TYR A 151 6.41 5.30 -12.74
N TYR A 152 7.21 6.32 -12.52
CA TYR A 152 8.17 6.84 -13.49
C TYR A 152 9.58 6.51 -13.03
N ASP A 153 10.30 5.77 -13.84
CA ASP A 153 11.70 5.43 -13.62
C ASP A 153 12.56 6.56 -14.20
N MET A 154 13.29 7.25 -13.34
CA MET A 154 14.04 8.43 -13.76
C MET A 154 15.32 8.09 -14.54
N GLU A 155 15.88 6.89 -14.33
CA GLU A 155 17.04 6.44 -15.09
C GLU A 155 16.64 6.02 -16.50
N LYS A 156 15.52 5.33 -16.63
CA LYS A 156 14.99 4.91 -17.93
C LYS A 156 14.17 5.99 -18.63
N ASN A 157 13.96 7.13 -17.99
CA ASN A 157 13.15 8.25 -18.46
C ASN A 157 11.77 7.80 -19.00
N SER A 158 11.13 6.86 -18.31
CA SER A 158 9.90 6.24 -18.78
C SER A 158 8.94 5.80 -17.66
N TYR A 159 7.64 5.80 -17.97
CA TYR A 159 6.66 5.12 -17.12
C TYR A 159 6.78 3.61 -17.31
N ASN A 160 7.09 2.90 -16.23
CA ASN A 160 7.34 1.46 -16.30
C ASN A 160 6.41 0.61 -15.43
N LYS A 161 5.51 1.25 -14.68
CA LYS A 161 4.53 0.55 -13.87
C LYS A 161 3.29 1.40 -13.64
N ASN A 162 2.13 0.75 -13.65
CA ASN A 162 0.87 1.33 -13.19
C ASN A 162 0.24 0.44 -12.13
N ARG A 163 -0.51 1.04 -11.21
CA ARG A 163 -1.28 0.34 -10.19
C ARG A 163 -2.66 0.92 -10.08
N PHE A 164 -3.65 0.11 -10.33
CA PHE A 164 -5.04 0.39 -10.03
C PHE A 164 -5.44 -0.27 -8.70
N THR A 165 -6.30 0.40 -7.92
CA THR A 165 -6.89 -0.13 -6.70
C THR A 165 -8.36 0.24 -6.64
N PHE A 166 -9.20 -0.71 -6.20
CA PHE A 166 -10.60 -0.48 -5.88
C PHE A 166 -10.98 -1.28 -4.64
N GLY A 167 -11.67 -0.68 -3.71
CA GLY A 167 -12.02 -1.38 -2.48
C GLY A 167 -12.93 -0.61 -1.54
N PHE A 168 -13.04 -1.15 -0.33
CA PHE A 168 -13.94 -0.66 0.70
C PHE A 168 -13.22 -0.58 2.05
N ASP A 169 -13.45 0.53 2.78
CA ASP A 169 -13.15 0.60 4.20
C ASP A 169 -14.41 0.22 4.99
N PHE A 170 -14.24 -0.67 5.94
CA PHE A 170 -15.28 -1.06 6.89
C PHE A 170 -15.40 -0.06 8.04
N PRO A 171 -16.47 -0.09 8.82
CA PRO A 171 -16.59 0.69 10.04
C PRO A 171 -15.40 0.44 10.97
N LYS A 172 -14.96 1.48 11.66
CA LYS A 172 -13.90 1.36 12.67
C LYS A 172 -14.38 0.49 13.82
N GLY A 173 -13.68 -0.61 14.05
CA GLY A 173 -13.89 -1.51 15.19
C GLY A 173 -12.92 -1.18 16.34
N LYS A 174 -12.94 -2.01 17.39
CA LYS A 174 -12.03 -1.89 18.55
C LYS A 174 -10.55 -2.02 18.18
N LEU A 175 -10.25 -2.83 17.17
CA LEU A 175 -8.89 -3.09 16.69
C LEU A 175 -8.46 -2.20 15.52
N GLY A 176 -9.27 -1.22 15.12
CA GLY A 176 -8.93 -0.35 14.00
C GLY A 176 -9.95 -0.39 12.87
N THR A 177 -9.55 0.10 11.70
CA THR A 177 -10.38 0.14 10.50
C THR A 177 -9.94 -0.94 9.52
N PRO A 178 -10.73 -2.01 9.32
CA PRO A 178 -10.47 -3.00 8.27
C PRO A 178 -10.73 -2.41 6.89
N SER A 179 -10.02 -2.92 5.89
CA SER A 179 -10.20 -2.59 4.47
C SER A 179 -9.97 -3.83 3.63
N ILE A 180 -10.76 -4.00 2.59
CA ILE A 180 -10.53 -4.99 1.55
C ILE A 180 -10.46 -4.26 0.22
N TYR A 181 -9.46 -4.55 -0.59
CA TYR A 181 -9.36 -3.98 -1.91
C TYR A 181 -8.67 -4.90 -2.91
N TYR A 182 -9.15 -4.81 -4.14
CA TYR A 182 -8.49 -5.37 -5.30
C TYR A 182 -7.34 -4.46 -5.73
N LYS A 183 -6.22 -5.06 -6.08
CA LYS A 183 -5.05 -4.38 -6.59
C LYS A 183 -4.61 -5.04 -7.89
N TYR A 184 -4.47 -4.22 -8.92
CA TYR A 184 -4.01 -4.62 -10.24
C TYR A 184 -2.78 -3.80 -10.60
N ASP A 185 -1.62 -4.46 -10.63
CA ASP A 185 -0.34 -3.87 -11.02
C ASP A 185 0.00 -4.35 -12.44
N THR A 186 0.36 -3.42 -13.32
CA THR A 186 0.98 -3.71 -14.60
C THR A 186 2.38 -3.15 -14.63
N SER A 187 3.29 -3.85 -15.29
CA SER A 187 4.68 -3.42 -15.49
C SER A 187 5.03 -3.49 -16.97
N LEU A 188 5.85 -2.53 -17.42
CA LEU A 188 6.39 -2.50 -18.76
C LEU A 188 7.68 -3.34 -18.78
N SER A 189 7.71 -4.36 -19.62
CA SER A 189 8.88 -5.16 -19.95
C SER A 189 8.89 -5.41 -21.44
N ASP A 190 10.05 -5.23 -22.09
CA ASP A 190 10.23 -5.43 -23.53
C ASP A 190 9.15 -4.73 -24.37
N GLU A 191 8.89 -3.45 -24.02
CA GLU A 191 7.89 -2.57 -24.64
C GLU A 191 6.44 -3.05 -24.51
N LYS A 192 6.18 -4.08 -23.72
CA LYS A 192 4.84 -4.63 -23.48
C LYS A 192 4.40 -4.45 -22.04
N TRP A 193 3.16 -3.99 -21.87
CA TRP A 193 2.52 -3.93 -20.56
C TRP A 193 1.94 -5.30 -20.20
N SER A 194 2.36 -5.85 -19.07
CA SER A 194 1.87 -7.12 -18.57
C SER A 194 1.46 -7.03 -17.10
N PRO A 195 0.49 -7.84 -16.64
CA PRO A 195 0.18 -7.93 -15.22
C PRO A 195 1.40 -8.38 -14.41
N SER A 196 1.71 -7.66 -13.33
CA SER A 196 2.82 -7.99 -12.42
C SER A 196 2.36 -8.33 -11.01
N PHE A 197 1.11 -8.02 -10.68
CA PHE A 197 0.40 -8.46 -9.49
C PHE A 197 -1.10 -8.24 -9.72
N THR A 198 -1.89 -9.27 -9.46
CA THR A 198 -3.35 -9.21 -9.54
C THR A 198 -3.91 -9.94 -8.34
N GLY A 199 -4.51 -9.23 -7.40
CA GLY A 199 -4.95 -9.89 -6.18
C GLY A 199 -5.75 -9.04 -5.22
N LEU A 200 -6.22 -9.69 -4.16
CA LEU A 200 -6.92 -9.07 -3.04
C LEU A 200 -5.94 -8.67 -1.95
N VAL A 201 -6.21 -7.53 -1.34
CA VAL A 201 -5.47 -7.03 -0.18
C VAL A 201 -6.41 -6.88 1.00
N PHE A 202 -6.04 -7.52 2.10
CA PHE A 202 -6.67 -7.37 3.40
C PHE A 202 -5.81 -6.45 4.24
N GLN A 203 -6.38 -5.31 4.66
CA GLN A 203 -5.65 -4.33 5.45
C GLN A 203 -6.39 -4.02 6.73
N ILE A 204 -5.66 -3.87 7.82
CA ILE A 204 -6.15 -3.24 9.05
C ILE A 204 -5.32 -1.99 9.35
N THR A 205 -5.99 -0.90 9.66
CA THR A 205 -5.34 0.36 10.11
C THR A 205 -5.70 0.58 11.57
N LEU A 206 -4.68 0.51 12.44
CA LEU A 206 -4.72 0.67 13.90
C LEU A 206 -4.53 2.13 14.28
#